data_8a301bd009ec1dd2928879e55f186507
#
_entry.id   8a301bd009ec1dd2928879e55f186507
#
_cell.length_a   1.000
_cell.length_b   1.000
_cell.length_c   1.000
_cell.angle_alpha   90.00
_cell.angle_beta   90.00
_cell.angle_gamma   90.00
#
_symmetry.space_group_name_H-M   'P 1'
#
loop_
_entity.id
_entity.type
_entity.pdbx_description
1 polymer ?
#
loop_
_entity_poly.entity_id
_entity_poly.type
_entity_poly.pdbx_seq_one_letter_code
_entity_poly.pdbx_strand_id
1 'polypeptide(L)'
;MKNIKFFRYLGLAISAGLLLGFSSCSDDDDYAPGNPAPDNCMGVYFDASNAAEFILTPDQETVDVKVCRKDAAEAASVPVKVEYTDTAAIQVPATVEFAQGEKEATLTISVKGLTPKKKFGFKIDVDEAYADPYTKQDGSTVLQSSVLVSQWTKVLENVQFYYAGFTDLPVTYSDIYQLEGVNQFYITNMLGSGADLYFKINGTFNADNLADCSGELVPEEGKGAAIYDHQTYKENYIVAGVDSSTGDYLWNWTVGDVNINSFMWYGGYGYSTYSYIDFTQKYIYLNGYINSSVEQQSVNVYGVW
;
A
#
# COMPACT_ATOMS: atom_id res chain seq x y z
N MET A 1 29.55 49.22 -40.76
CA MET A 1 30.76 48.40 -40.59
C MET A 1 31.31 48.37 -39.13
N LYS A 2 30.50 48.67 -38.12
CA LYS A 2 30.92 48.62 -36.70
C LYS A 2 30.55 47.30 -35.97
N ASN A 3 29.65 46.50 -36.52
CA ASN A 3 29.11 45.31 -35.85
C ASN A 3 29.93 44.03 -36.07
N ILE A 4 30.85 43.99 -37.04
CA ILE A 4 31.63 42.80 -37.34
C ILE A 4 32.78 42.58 -36.30
N LYS A 5 33.26 43.68 -35.71
CA LYS A 5 34.34 43.60 -34.71
C LYS A 5 33.81 43.08 -33.35
N PHE A 6 32.55 43.41 -33.00
CA PHE A 6 31.93 42.96 -31.75
C PHE A 6 31.72 41.44 -31.73
N PHE A 7 31.29 40.85 -32.83
CA PHE A 7 31.14 39.39 -32.94
C PHE A 7 32.45 38.61 -32.92
N ARG A 8 33.54 39.21 -33.40
CA ARG A 8 34.85 38.58 -33.33
C ARG A 8 35.39 38.48 -31.90
N TYR A 9 35.14 39.48 -31.04
CA TYR A 9 35.57 39.43 -29.65
C TYR A 9 34.61 38.59 -28.78
N LEU A 10 33.33 38.51 -29.11
CA LEU A 10 32.38 37.65 -28.43
C LEU A 10 32.66 36.20 -28.72
N GLY A 11 33.02 35.83 -29.96
CA GLY A 11 33.43 34.46 -30.31
C GLY A 11 34.72 34.02 -29.60
N LEU A 12 35.69 34.92 -29.41
CA LEU A 12 36.92 34.64 -28.70
C LEU A 12 36.72 34.51 -27.19
N ALA A 13 35.80 35.27 -26.61
CA ALA A 13 35.44 35.17 -25.17
C ALA A 13 34.71 33.85 -24.86
N ILE A 14 33.84 33.39 -25.76
CA ILE A 14 33.12 32.13 -25.60
C ILE A 14 34.08 30.92 -25.77
N SER A 15 35.00 30.99 -26.72
CA SER A 15 36.01 29.91 -26.90
C SER A 15 37.03 29.83 -25.76
N ALA A 16 37.41 30.97 -25.16
CA ALA A 16 38.28 30.98 -23.99
C ALA A 16 37.57 30.49 -22.71
N GLY A 17 36.25 30.79 -22.56
CA GLY A 17 35.43 30.28 -21.45
C GLY A 17 35.19 28.77 -21.50
N LEU A 18 35.08 28.20 -22.72
CA LEU A 18 34.89 26.76 -22.92
C LEU A 18 36.19 25.96 -22.66
N LEU A 19 37.35 26.58 -22.84
CA LEU A 19 38.65 25.90 -22.57
C LEU A 19 39.02 25.91 -21.08
N LEU A 20 38.45 26.77 -20.28
CA LEU A 20 38.67 26.80 -18.82
C LEU A 20 37.70 25.91 -18.03
N GLY A 21 36.65 25.40 -18.69
CA GLY A 21 35.65 24.53 -18.06
C GLY A 21 36.02 23.05 -18.03
N PHE A 22 37.07 22.63 -18.69
CA PHE A 22 37.52 21.23 -18.76
C PHE A 22 38.72 20.87 -17.90
N SER A 23 39.26 21.82 -17.12
CA SER A 23 40.40 21.55 -16.23
C SER A 23 40.02 21.29 -14.77
N SER A 24 38.75 21.03 -14.49
CA SER A 24 38.28 20.73 -13.13
C SER A 24 37.66 19.36 -13.04
N CYS A 25 38.36 18.34 -13.47
CA CYS A 25 38.11 16.95 -13.09
C CYS A 25 39.45 16.21 -13.06
N SER A 26 40.36 16.70 -12.26
CA SER A 26 41.34 15.87 -11.60
C SER A 26 41.01 15.94 -10.11
N ASP A 27 39.78 15.61 -9.77
CA ASP A 27 39.59 15.01 -8.48
C ASP A 27 40.25 13.64 -8.62
N ASP A 28 41.48 13.56 -8.11
CA ASP A 28 41.92 12.38 -7.42
C ASP A 28 40.92 12.20 -6.29
N ASP A 29 39.70 11.75 -6.63
CA ASP A 29 38.88 11.05 -5.68
C ASP A 29 39.74 9.86 -5.29
N ASP A 30 40.44 10.01 -4.17
CA ASP A 30 41.02 8.89 -3.44
C ASP A 30 39.83 7.95 -3.14
N TYR A 31 39.43 7.17 -4.16
CA TYR A 31 38.52 6.09 -4.00
C TYR A 31 39.16 5.11 -3.04
N ALA A 32 38.96 5.36 -1.76
CA ALA A 32 39.25 4.38 -0.76
C ALA A 32 38.21 3.24 -0.97
N PRO A 33 38.63 2.09 -1.50
CA PRO A 33 37.72 0.96 -1.63
C PRO A 33 37.16 0.71 -0.23
N GLY A 34 35.84 0.56 -0.14
CA GLY A 34 35.22 0.17 1.12
C GLY A 34 35.84 -1.09 1.68
N ASN A 35 35.77 -1.26 2.98
CA ASN A 35 36.30 -2.47 3.61
C ASN A 35 35.70 -3.70 2.93
N PRO A 36 36.50 -4.74 2.64
CA PRO A 36 35.92 -5.98 2.11
C PRO A 36 34.89 -6.55 3.08
N ALA A 37 33.90 -7.28 2.56
CA ALA A 37 33.00 -8.03 3.42
C ALA A 37 33.83 -8.95 4.33
N PRO A 38 33.41 -9.16 5.60
CA PRO A 38 34.10 -10.07 6.49
C PRO A 38 34.24 -11.46 5.86
N ASP A 39 35.41 -12.08 6.04
CA ASP A 39 35.62 -13.49 5.66
C ASP A 39 34.57 -14.34 6.41
N ASN A 40 33.86 -15.21 5.70
CA ASN A 40 32.75 -16.03 6.22
C ASN A 40 31.48 -15.24 6.60
N CYS A 41 31.26 -14.07 6.03
CA CYS A 41 30.02 -13.33 6.21
C CYS A 41 28.80 -14.15 5.75
N MET A 42 27.83 -14.34 6.64
CA MET A 42 26.61 -15.08 6.33
C MET A 42 25.67 -14.35 5.38
N GLY A 43 25.91 -13.06 5.13
CA GLY A 43 25.06 -12.23 4.29
C GLY A 43 23.62 -12.12 4.81
N VAL A 44 23.48 -11.77 6.09
CA VAL A 44 22.19 -11.63 6.76
C VAL A 44 21.54 -10.28 6.40
N TYR A 45 20.23 -10.29 6.17
CA TYR A 45 19.45 -9.09 5.81
C TYR A 45 17.98 -9.24 6.18
N PHE A 46 17.28 -8.13 6.34
CA PHE A 46 15.82 -8.09 6.45
C PHE A 46 15.21 -8.18 5.04
N ASP A 47 14.26 -9.10 4.85
CA ASP A 47 13.59 -9.31 3.58
C ASP A 47 12.81 -8.06 3.14
N ALA A 48 12.81 -7.76 1.83
CA ALA A 48 12.09 -6.61 1.27
C ALA A 48 10.56 -6.70 1.41
N SER A 49 10.02 -7.90 1.68
CA SER A 49 8.59 -8.10 1.94
C SER A 49 8.15 -7.64 3.33
N ASN A 50 9.09 -7.31 4.24
CA ASN A 50 8.71 -6.77 5.54
C ASN A 50 7.93 -5.46 5.39
N ALA A 51 6.84 -5.33 6.14
CA ALA A 51 5.98 -4.17 6.07
C ALA A 51 6.71 -2.89 6.56
N ALA A 52 6.54 -1.79 5.83
CA ALA A 52 6.96 -0.47 6.31
C ALA A 52 6.09 0.02 7.48
N GLU A 53 4.88 -0.52 7.61
CA GLU A 53 3.96 -0.27 8.71
C GLU A 53 3.18 -1.53 9.05
N PHE A 54 3.26 -1.96 10.30
CA PHE A 54 2.45 -3.04 10.84
C PHE A 54 1.18 -2.48 11.46
N ILE A 55 0.02 -2.85 10.92
CA ILE A 55 -1.28 -2.48 11.48
C ILE A 55 -1.82 -3.70 12.21
N LEU A 56 -1.98 -3.59 13.52
CA LEU A 56 -2.38 -4.68 14.42
C LEU A 56 -3.75 -4.41 15.00
N THR A 57 -4.50 -5.47 15.27
CA THR A 57 -5.68 -5.40 16.12
C THR A 57 -5.28 -5.33 17.59
N PRO A 58 -6.18 -4.86 18.51
CA PRO A 58 -5.85 -4.67 19.92
C PRO A 58 -5.43 -5.92 20.68
N ASP A 59 -5.74 -7.10 20.16
CA ASP A 59 -5.40 -8.41 20.71
C ASP A 59 -4.05 -8.95 20.20
N GLN A 60 -3.46 -8.33 19.20
CA GLN A 60 -2.15 -8.69 18.68
C GLN A 60 -1.05 -7.97 19.48
N GLU A 61 -0.15 -8.75 20.05
CA GLU A 61 0.92 -8.25 20.94
C GLU A 61 2.32 -8.40 20.31
N THR A 62 2.41 -8.90 19.08
CA THR A 62 3.69 -9.13 18.39
C THR A 62 3.62 -8.77 16.92
N VAL A 63 4.79 -8.44 16.35
CA VAL A 63 5.02 -8.37 14.91
C VAL A 63 6.15 -9.33 14.55
N ASP A 64 5.98 -10.02 13.43
CA ASP A 64 6.96 -10.93 12.89
C ASP A 64 7.71 -10.27 11.73
N VAL A 65 9.03 -10.22 11.85
CA VAL A 65 9.95 -9.68 10.88
C VAL A 65 10.71 -10.82 10.24
N LYS A 66 10.64 -10.94 8.92
CA LYS A 66 11.37 -11.94 8.16
C LYS A 66 12.83 -11.51 8.01
N VAL A 67 13.74 -12.36 8.44
CA VAL A 67 15.20 -12.20 8.32
C VAL A 67 15.75 -13.33 7.46
N CYS A 68 16.58 -12.99 6.49
CA CYS A 68 17.16 -13.93 5.54
C CYS A 68 18.68 -13.95 5.65
N ARG A 69 19.29 -15.07 5.21
CA ARG A 69 20.75 -15.19 5.07
C ARG A 69 21.12 -15.95 3.80
N LYS A 70 22.32 -15.69 3.28
CA LYS A 70 22.83 -16.38 2.08
C LYS A 70 23.48 -17.71 2.43
N ASP A 71 24.37 -17.70 3.40
CA ASP A 71 25.02 -18.92 3.90
C ASP A 71 24.23 -19.53 5.06
N ALA A 72 23.81 -20.77 4.86
CA ALA A 72 23.02 -21.53 5.81
C ALA A 72 23.72 -22.83 6.26
N ALA A 73 25.03 -22.97 6.00
CA ALA A 73 25.77 -24.20 6.29
C ALA A 73 25.70 -24.59 7.78
N GLU A 74 25.75 -23.61 8.66
CA GLU A 74 25.73 -23.82 10.12
C GLU A 74 24.51 -23.12 10.77
N ALA A 75 24.14 -23.61 11.96
CA ALA A 75 23.21 -22.87 12.82
C ALA A 75 23.87 -21.60 13.32
N ALA A 76 23.09 -20.51 13.48
CA ALA A 76 23.64 -19.23 13.92
C ALA A 76 22.67 -18.44 14.79
N SER A 77 23.23 -17.75 15.78
CA SER A 77 22.57 -16.71 16.57
C SER A 77 23.17 -15.37 16.14
N VAL A 78 22.36 -14.57 15.42
CA VAL A 78 22.81 -13.32 14.80
C VAL A 78 22.36 -12.15 15.64
N PRO A 79 23.29 -11.32 16.17
CA PRO A 79 22.94 -10.14 16.93
C PRO A 79 22.15 -9.11 16.11
N VAL A 80 21.15 -8.50 16.75
CA VAL A 80 20.35 -7.40 16.23
C VAL A 80 20.60 -6.18 17.07
N LYS A 81 20.97 -5.08 16.41
CA LYS A 81 21.20 -3.80 17.06
C LYS A 81 19.97 -2.94 16.94
N VAL A 82 19.47 -2.46 18.07
CA VAL A 82 18.38 -1.49 18.11
C VAL A 82 18.94 -0.09 18.02
N GLU A 83 18.67 0.62 16.91
CA GLU A 83 19.08 2.01 16.74
C GLU A 83 18.15 2.95 17.52
N TYR A 84 16.84 2.75 17.40
CA TYR A 84 15.83 3.43 18.22
C TYR A 84 14.51 2.67 18.26
N THR A 85 13.74 2.96 19.31
CA THR A 85 12.30 2.69 19.42
C THR A 85 11.62 3.92 20.00
N ASP A 86 10.45 4.30 19.49
CA ASP A 86 9.69 5.45 20.01
C ASP A 86 9.11 5.21 21.39
N THR A 87 9.09 3.95 21.84
CA THR A 87 8.55 3.57 23.13
C THR A 87 9.19 2.28 23.64
N ALA A 88 9.35 2.18 24.97
CA ALA A 88 9.82 0.96 25.63
C ALA A 88 8.86 -0.24 25.51
N ALA A 89 7.62 -0.01 25.04
CA ALA A 89 6.67 -1.08 24.75
C ALA A 89 7.07 -1.91 23.53
N ILE A 90 7.92 -1.39 22.63
CA ILE A 90 8.51 -2.13 21.53
C ILE A 90 9.78 -2.82 22.06
N GLN A 91 9.73 -4.13 22.19
CA GLN A 91 10.83 -4.94 22.69
C GLN A 91 11.35 -5.85 21.58
N VAL A 92 12.55 -5.56 21.10
CA VAL A 92 13.23 -6.32 20.05
C VAL A 92 14.14 -7.35 20.71
N PRO A 93 14.08 -8.63 20.32
CA PRO A 93 15.07 -9.63 20.77
C PRO A 93 16.49 -9.22 20.39
N ALA A 94 17.46 -9.55 21.25
CA ALA A 94 18.86 -9.21 21.00
C ALA A 94 19.48 -10.02 19.83
N THR A 95 18.89 -11.15 19.48
CA THR A 95 19.37 -12.05 18.43
C THR A 95 18.22 -12.61 17.62
N VAL A 96 18.52 -12.96 16.36
CA VAL A 96 17.70 -13.83 15.53
C VAL A 96 18.38 -15.20 15.39
N GLU A 97 17.63 -16.28 15.55
CA GLU A 97 18.14 -17.64 15.55
C GLU A 97 17.85 -18.33 14.22
N PHE A 98 18.91 -18.84 13.59
CA PHE A 98 18.82 -19.63 12.36
C PHE A 98 19.20 -21.08 12.65
N ALA A 99 18.34 -22.03 12.31
CA ALA A 99 18.69 -23.43 12.32
C ALA A 99 19.64 -23.77 11.15
N GLN A 100 20.43 -24.82 11.31
CA GLN A 100 21.30 -25.32 10.24
C GLN A 100 20.49 -25.66 8.99
N GLY A 101 20.94 -25.19 7.85
CA GLY A 101 20.27 -25.36 6.54
C GLY A 101 19.14 -24.36 6.26
N GLU A 102 18.67 -23.62 7.26
CA GLU A 102 17.58 -22.64 7.08
C GLU A 102 18.14 -21.29 6.60
N LYS A 103 17.57 -20.78 5.51
CA LYS A 103 17.92 -19.48 4.94
C LYS A 103 17.04 -18.34 5.44
N GLU A 104 15.96 -18.66 6.11
CA GLU A 104 14.98 -17.73 6.64
C GLU A 104 14.76 -17.96 8.12
N ALA A 105 14.55 -16.90 8.87
CA ALA A 105 14.18 -16.93 10.27
C ALA A 105 13.19 -15.79 10.56
N THR A 106 12.45 -15.94 11.65
CA THR A 106 11.50 -14.91 12.11
C THR A 106 12.05 -14.25 13.36
N LEU A 107 12.14 -12.92 13.33
CA LEU A 107 12.40 -12.09 14.50
C LEU A 107 11.05 -11.59 15.03
N THR A 108 10.56 -12.17 16.12
CA THR A 108 9.29 -11.77 16.73
C THR A 108 9.52 -10.64 17.72
N ILE A 109 9.03 -9.45 17.38
CA ILE A 109 9.15 -8.23 18.21
C ILE A 109 7.89 -8.12 19.06
N SER A 110 8.04 -7.98 20.38
CA SER A 110 6.92 -7.71 21.27
C SER A 110 6.51 -6.23 21.17
N VAL A 111 5.19 -6.01 21.08
CA VAL A 111 4.58 -4.64 21.00
C VAL A 111 3.47 -4.49 22.02
N LYS A 112 3.56 -5.25 23.09
CA LYS A 112 2.57 -5.30 24.16
C LYS A 112 2.40 -3.97 24.86
N GLY A 113 1.14 -3.51 25.00
CA GLY A 113 0.80 -2.30 25.73
C GLY A 113 1.00 -1.01 24.93
N LEU A 114 1.05 -1.10 23.59
CA LEU A 114 0.99 0.09 22.76
C LEU A 114 -0.34 0.83 22.92
N THR A 115 -0.28 2.15 22.92
CA THR A 115 -1.48 2.99 22.92
C THR A 115 -2.16 2.87 21.54
N PRO A 116 -3.45 2.48 21.48
CA PRO A 116 -4.18 2.44 20.21
C PRO A 116 -4.23 3.79 19.50
N LYS A 117 -4.40 3.77 18.18
CA LYS A 117 -4.51 4.95 17.30
C LYS A 117 -3.25 5.82 17.21
N LYS A 118 -2.16 5.37 17.79
CA LYS A 118 -0.87 6.07 17.75
C LYS A 118 0.16 5.20 17.06
N LYS A 119 0.87 5.79 16.11
CA LYS A 119 1.98 5.15 15.38
C LYS A 119 3.26 5.28 16.21
N PHE A 120 3.99 4.17 16.31
CA PHE A 120 5.30 4.09 16.97
C PHE A 120 6.32 3.50 16.02
N GLY A 121 7.39 4.24 15.76
CA GLY A 121 8.49 3.81 14.91
C GLY A 121 9.53 2.99 15.65
N PHE A 122 10.25 2.18 14.89
CA PHE A 122 11.47 1.51 15.33
C PHE A 122 12.45 1.34 14.17
N LYS A 123 13.74 1.25 14.51
CA LYS A 123 14.82 0.98 13.58
C LYS A 123 15.78 -0.02 14.18
N ILE A 124 16.07 -1.06 13.43
CA ILE A 124 16.97 -2.15 13.83
C ILE A 124 17.95 -2.46 12.70
N ASP A 125 19.16 -2.86 13.08
CA ASP A 125 20.23 -3.22 12.16
C ASP A 125 20.71 -4.65 12.45
N VAL A 126 21.13 -5.35 11.41
CA VAL A 126 21.93 -6.59 11.57
C VAL A 126 23.35 -6.18 11.94
N ASP A 127 24.00 -6.94 12.84
CA ASP A 127 25.40 -6.71 13.16
C ASP A 127 26.29 -6.83 11.90
N GLU A 128 27.17 -5.86 11.72
CA GLU A 128 28.02 -5.73 10.52
C GLU A 128 28.89 -6.96 10.26
N ALA A 129 29.25 -7.73 11.29
CA ALA A 129 30.01 -8.95 11.15
C ALA A 129 29.26 -10.06 10.39
N TYR A 130 27.93 -9.98 10.32
CA TYR A 130 27.05 -10.93 9.64
C TYR A 130 26.45 -10.40 8.34
N ALA A 131 26.60 -9.11 8.09
CA ALA A 131 26.05 -8.43 6.93
C ALA A 131 27.04 -8.40 5.76
N ASP A 132 26.53 -8.54 4.52
CA ASP A 132 27.31 -8.32 3.29
C ASP A 132 26.82 -7.05 2.59
N PRO A 133 27.48 -5.90 2.79
CA PRO A 133 27.03 -4.63 2.25
C PRO A 133 27.23 -4.51 0.72
N TYR A 134 28.02 -5.40 0.12
CA TYR A 134 28.38 -5.30 -1.30
C TYR A 134 27.58 -6.20 -2.22
N THR A 135 26.94 -7.21 -1.67
CA THR A 135 26.12 -8.12 -2.49
C THR A 135 24.71 -7.63 -2.58
N LYS A 136 24.19 -7.49 -3.81
CA LYS A 136 22.77 -7.18 -4.05
C LYS A 136 21.90 -8.24 -3.39
N GLN A 137 20.94 -7.82 -2.58
CA GLN A 137 20.03 -8.66 -1.81
C GLN A 137 18.59 -8.21 -2.08
N ASP A 138 17.65 -9.12 -1.86
CA ASP A 138 16.22 -8.81 -1.90
C ASP A 138 15.76 -8.26 -0.53
N GLY A 139 16.48 -7.24 -0.04
CA GLY A 139 16.25 -6.63 1.25
C GLY A 139 17.35 -5.67 1.68
N SER A 140 17.41 -5.38 2.97
CA SER A 140 18.34 -4.43 3.58
C SER A 140 18.91 -4.98 4.88
N THR A 141 20.13 -4.59 5.25
CA THR A 141 20.70 -4.85 6.58
C THR A 141 20.07 -4.01 7.67
N VAL A 142 19.31 -2.99 7.28
CA VAL A 142 18.58 -2.08 8.15
C VAL A 142 17.09 -2.22 7.90
N LEU A 143 16.30 -2.39 8.94
CA LEU A 143 14.84 -2.31 8.91
C LEU A 143 14.38 -1.07 9.68
N GLN A 144 13.70 -0.17 8.97
CA GLN A 144 12.96 0.94 9.58
C GLN A 144 11.49 0.72 9.31
N SER A 145 10.70 0.62 10.38
CA SER A 145 9.28 0.34 10.30
C SER A 145 8.51 1.05 11.42
N SER A 146 7.20 0.90 11.41
CA SER A 146 6.32 1.43 12.45
C SER A 146 5.23 0.44 12.80
N VAL A 147 4.64 0.60 13.99
CA VAL A 147 3.50 -0.19 14.47
C VAL A 147 2.36 0.74 14.82
N LEU A 148 1.17 0.41 14.38
CA LEU A 148 -0.09 1.06 14.72
C LEU A 148 -1.07 0.00 15.24
N VAL A 149 -1.56 0.14 16.47
CA VAL A 149 -2.67 -0.67 16.97
C VAL A 149 -3.97 0.02 16.63
N SER A 150 -4.83 -0.64 15.86
CA SER A 150 -6.11 -0.10 15.37
C SER A 150 -7.20 -1.16 15.35
N GLN A 151 -8.45 -0.71 15.27
CA GLN A 151 -9.63 -1.58 15.19
C GLN A 151 -10.64 -1.01 14.21
N TRP A 152 -11.50 -1.89 13.68
CA TRP A 152 -12.62 -1.48 12.86
C TRP A 152 -13.72 -0.89 13.73
N THR A 153 -14.15 0.33 13.44
CA THR A 153 -15.22 1.03 14.12
C THR A 153 -16.32 1.39 13.13
N LYS A 154 -17.58 1.13 13.50
CA LYS A 154 -18.73 1.54 12.71
C LYS A 154 -18.80 3.07 12.69
N VAL A 155 -18.76 3.65 11.49
CA VAL A 155 -18.79 5.11 11.26
C VAL A 155 -20.11 5.58 10.67
N LEU A 156 -20.81 4.72 9.94
CA LEU A 156 -22.17 4.97 9.45
C LEU A 156 -23.01 3.72 9.66
N GLU A 157 -24.28 3.95 10.02
CA GLU A 157 -25.25 2.89 10.26
C GLU A 157 -26.43 3.04 9.30
N ASN A 158 -26.92 1.91 8.78
CA ASN A 158 -28.10 1.85 7.91
C ASN A 158 -28.02 2.77 6.68
N VAL A 159 -26.86 2.85 6.03
CA VAL A 159 -26.74 3.55 4.74
C VAL A 159 -27.66 2.87 3.74
N GLN A 160 -28.56 3.63 3.18
CA GLN A 160 -29.53 3.16 2.21
C GLN A 160 -28.95 3.17 0.81
N PHE A 161 -28.85 2.00 0.18
CA PHE A 161 -28.39 1.86 -1.20
C PHE A 161 -29.54 1.57 -2.15
N TYR A 162 -29.58 2.31 -3.26
CA TYR A 162 -30.59 2.14 -4.30
C TYR A 162 -30.00 2.33 -5.70
N TYR A 163 -30.65 1.71 -6.69
CA TYR A 163 -30.26 1.78 -8.08
C TYR A 163 -31.04 2.88 -8.80
N ALA A 164 -30.35 3.91 -9.29
CA ALA A 164 -31.02 5.00 -10.00
C ALA A 164 -31.57 4.50 -11.35
N GLY A 165 -32.85 4.76 -11.56
CA GLY A 165 -33.54 4.35 -12.79
C GLY A 165 -34.06 2.92 -12.82
N PHE A 166 -33.82 2.12 -11.77
CA PHE A 166 -34.29 0.75 -11.65
C PHE A 166 -35.17 0.59 -10.40
N THR A 167 -36.47 0.63 -10.56
CA THR A 167 -37.41 0.50 -9.43
C THR A 167 -37.63 -0.94 -9.00
N ASP A 168 -37.27 -1.90 -9.83
CA ASP A 168 -37.48 -3.32 -9.59
C ASP A 168 -36.31 -3.95 -8.80
N LEU A 169 -35.17 -3.25 -8.69
CA LEU A 169 -34.06 -3.69 -7.88
C LEU A 169 -34.28 -3.28 -6.40
N PRO A 170 -33.97 -4.16 -5.45
CA PRO A 170 -34.27 -3.92 -4.06
C PRO A 170 -33.39 -2.80 -3.48
N VAL A 171 -33.99 -1.99 -2.64
CA VAL A 171 -33.23 -1.10 -1.74
C VAL A 171 -32.60 -1.97 -0.66
N THR A 172 -31.31 -1.73 -0.41
CA THR A 172 -30.55 -2.44 0.62
C THR A 172 -30.01 -1.49 1.66
N TYR A 173 -29.67 -2.01 2.81
CA TYR A 173 -29.10 -1.25 3.92
C TYR A 173 -27.78 -1.90 4.35
N SER A 174 -26.77 -1.08 4.57
CA SER A 174 -25.43 -1.53 4.96
C SER A 174 -24.83 -0.58 5.99
N ASP A 175 -23.95 -1.10 6.83
CA ASP A 175 -23.14 -0.30 7.72
C ASP A 175 -21.77 -0.03 7.06
N ILE A 176 -21.16 1.11 7.41
CA ILE A 176 -19.81 1.42 6.97
C ILE A 176 -18.89 1.45 8.19
N TYR A 177 -17.79 0.75 8.08
CA TYR A 177 -16.74 0.70 9.08
C TYR A 177 -15.49 1.39 8.54
N GLN A 178 -14.74 2.00 9.45
CA GLN A 178 -13.40 2.55 9.22
C GLN A 178 -12.40 1.85 10.13
N LEU A 179 -11.21 1.57 9.62
CA LEU A 179 -10.07 1.25 10.47
C LEU A 179 -9.58 2.55 11.13
N GLU A 180 -9.73 2.65 12.44
CA GLU A 180 -9.50 3.90 13.19
C GLU A 180 -8.14 4.54 12.90
N GLY A 181 -8.15 5.81 12.50
CA GLY A 181 -6.94 6.56 12.16
C GLY A 181 -6.34 6.24 10.79
N VAL A 182 -6.92 5.31 10.06
CA VAL A 182 -6.40 4.82 8.76
C VAL A 182 -7.42 5.09 7.67
N ASN A 183 -6.93 5.45 6.48
CA ASN A 183 -7.77 5.61 5.28
C ASN A 183 -8.09 4.22 4.71
N GLN A 184 -8.85 3.45 5.49
CA GLN A 184 -9.37 2.13 5.10
C GLN A 184 -10.79 1.98 5.62
N PHE A 185 -11.68 1.55 4.72
CA PHE A 185 -13.11 1.42 4.99
C PHE A 185 -13.64 0.11 4.44
N TYR A 186 -14.77 -0.36 4.98
CA TYR A 186 -15.58 -1.35 4.28
C TYR A 186 -17.07 -1.09 4.49
N ILE A 187 -17.87 -1.47 3.48
CA ILE A 187 -19.32 -1.48 3.49
C ILE A 187 -19.75 -2.92 3.70
N THR A 188 -20.56 -3.17 4.72
CA THR A 188 -21.01 -4.53 5.04
C THR A 188 -22.04 -5.02 4.03
N ASN A 189 -22.00 -6.30 3.70
CA ASN A 189 -23.03 -6.98 2.87
C ASN A 189 -23.51 -6.11 1.72
N MET A 190 -22.56 -5.58 0.93
CA MET A 190 -22.82 -4.60 -0.11
C MET A 190 -23.92 -5.05 -1.07
N LEU A 191 -24.98 -4.26 -1.15
CA LEU A 191 -26.16 -4.51 -2.01
C LEU A 191 -26.83 -5.88 -1.79
N GLY A 192 -26.69 -6.46 -0.58
CA GLY A 192 -27.24 -7.78 -0.27
C GLY A 192 -26.43 -8.95 -0.86
N SER A 193 -25.22 -8.70 -1.30
CA SER A 193 -24.36 -9.70 -1.96
C SER A 193 -23.81 -10.78 -1.02
N GLY A 194 -23.90 -10.59 0.31
CA GLY A 194 -23.23 -11.44 1.28
C GLY A 194 -21.74 -11.16 1.46
N ALA A 195 -21.20 -10.19 0.73
CA ALA A 195 -19.80 -9.80 0.78
C ALA A 195 -19.61 -8.34 1.16
N ASP A 196 -18.48 -8.05 1.81
CA ASP A 196 -18.09 -6.69 2.20
C ASP A 196 -17.25 -6.03 1.10
N LEU A 197 -17.44 -4.73 0.92
CA LEU A 197 -16.71 -3.94 -0.05
C LEU A 197 -15.63 -3.10 0.64
N TYR A 198 -14.36 -3.48 0.50
CA TYR A 198 -13.22 -2.77 1.07
C TYR A 198 -12.70 -1.69 0.12
N PHE A 199 -12.42 -0.49 0.66
CA PHE A 199 -11.94 0.63 -0.13
C PHE A 199 -11.10 1.63 0.67
N LYS A 200 -10.38 2.48 -0.07
CA LYS A 200 -9.72 3.71 0.41
C LYS A 200 -10.34 4.92 -0.28
N ILE A 201 -10.13 6.09 0.27
CA ILE A 201 -10.52 7.37 -0.32
C ILE A 201 -9.29 7.98 -1.00
N ASN A 202 -9.35 8.17 -2.31
CA ASN A 202 -8.39 8.98 -3.06
C ASN A 202 -8.93 10.41 -3.16
N GLY A 203 -8.51 11.26 -2.22
CA GLY A 203 -9.02 12.62 -2.07
C GLY A 203 -8.68 13.19 -0.70
N THR A 204 -9.62 13.90 -0.10
CA THR A 204 -9.44 14.44 1.25
C THR A 204 -9.77 13.37 2.29
N PHE A 205 -8.79 13.04 3.11
CA PHE A 205 -8.96 12.16 4.27
C PHE A 205 -8.52 12.86 5.55
N ASN A 206 -9.41 12.94 6.53
CA ASN A 206 -9.15 13.47 7.86
C ASN A 206 -9.51 12.40 8.90
N ALA A 207 -8.48 11.81 9.53
CA ALA A 207 -8.66 10.73 10.50
C ALA A 207 -9.43 11.17 11.75
N ASP A 208 -9.34 12.45 12.11
CA ASP A 208 -9.95 13.02 13.32
C ASP A 208 -11.40 13.52 13.07
N ASN A 209 -11.75 13.77 11.81
CA ASN A 209 -13.08 14.26 11.43
C ASN A 209 -13.54 13.73 10.08
N LEU A 210 -14.30 12.65 10.11
CA LEU A 210 -14.81 12.03 8.89
C LEU A 210 -15.74 12.94 8.08
N ALA A 211 -16.40 13.92 8.70
CA ALA A 211 -17.25 14.87 7.97
C ALA A 211 -16.48 15.70 6.94
N ASP A 212 -15.16 15.78 7.07
CA ASP A 212 -14.31 16.47 6.11
C ASP A 212 -13.77 15.53 5.00
N CYS A 213 -14.12 14.23 5.05
CA CYS A 213 -13.61 13.26 4.09
C CYS A 213 -14.46 13.23 2.82
N SER A 214 -13.79 13.25 1.69
CA SER A 214 -14.42 13.09 0.39
C SER A 214 -13.40 12.68 -0.67
N GLY A 215 -13.82 11.93 -1.66
CA GLY A 215 -12.98 11.55 -2.78
C GLY A 215 -13.46 10.31 -3.51
N GLU A 216 -12.66 9.91 -4.45
CA GLU A 216 -12.82 8.71 -5.23
C GLU A 216 -12.65 7.47 -4.35
N LEU A 217 -13.52 6.48 -4.52
CA LEU A 217 -13.35 5.19 -3.86
C LEU A 217 -12.35 4.34 -4.64
N VAL A 218 -11.28 3.95 -3.98
CA VAL A 218 -10.27 3.02 -4.52
C VAL A 218 -10.46 1.68 -3.83
N PRO A 219 -10.83 0.60 -4.55
CA PRO A 219 -10.99 -0.72 -3.96
C PRO A 219 -9.67 -1.25 -3.42
N GLU A 220 -9.72 -2.03 -2.35
CA GLU A 220 -8.58 -2.76 -1.85
C GLU A 220 -8.48 -4.12 -2.55
N GLU A 221 -7.43 -4.29 -3.35
CA GLU A 221 -7.16 -5.52 -4.07
C GLU A 221 -6.98 -6.70 -3.10
N GLY A 222 -7.60 -7.83 -3.46
CA GLY A 222 -7.51 -9.07 -2.66
C GLY A 222 -8.33 -9.07 -1.37
N LYS A 223 -9.04 -7.97 -1.04
CA LYS A 223 -9.97 -7.91 0.08
C LYS A 223 -11.41 -7.99 -0.43
N GLY A 224 -12.19 -8.84 0.17
CA GLY A 224 -13.55 -9.17 -0.21
C GLY A 224 -13.75 -10.68 -0.16
N ALA A 225 -14.97 -11.17 -0.34
CA ALA A 225 -15.19 -12.61 -0.43
C ALA A 225 -14.40 -13.15 -1.61
N ALA A 226 -13.42 -13.97 -1.30
CA ALA A 226 -12.62 -14.65 -2.29
C ALA A 226 -13.48 -15.65 -3.07
N ILE A 227 -13.21 -15.75 -4.35
CA ILE A 227 -13.61 -16.77 -5.31
C ILE A 227 -14.79 -16.38 -6.18
N TYR A 228 -14.45 -15.76 -7.28
CA TYR A 228 -15.30 -15.70 -8.45
C TYR A 228 -15.22 -17.04 -9.16
N ASP A 229 -16.33 -17.80 -9.17
CA ASP A 229 -16.50 -18.94 -10.06
C ASP A 229 -17.24 -18.47 -11.32
N HIS A 230 -16.51 -18.36 -12.41
CA HIS A 230 -17.05 -18.01 -13.73
C HIS A 230 -18.11 -18.98 -14.25
N GLN A 231 -18.30 -20.13 -13.62
CA GLN A 231 -19.15 -21.20 -14.16
C GLN A 231 -20.53 -21.29 -13.53
N THR A 232 -20.76 -20.71 -12.35
CA THR A 232 -22.01 -20.97 -11.64
C THR A 232 -22.99 -19.81 -11.52
N TYR A 233 -22.63 -18.57 -11.78
CA TYR A 233 -23.52 -17.37 -11.74
C TYR A 233 -24.53 -17.29 -10.56
N LYS A 234 -24.38 -18.11 -9.54
CA LYS A 234 -25.42 -18.37 -8.54
C LYS A 234 -25.14 -17.83 -7.13
N GLU A 235 -23.94 -17.33 -6.89
CA GLU A 235 -23.59 -16.81 -5.56
C GLU A 235 -23.18 -15.33 -5.66
N ASN A 236 -23.65 -14.55 -4.70
CA ASN A 236 -23.42 -13.11 -4.64
C ASN A 236 -22.01 -12.84 -4.14
N TYR A 237 -21.10 -12.41 -5.00
CA TYR A 237 -19.73 -12.08 -4.63
C TYR A 237 -19.42 -10.64 -4.98
N ILE A 238 -18.64 -9.99 -4.12
CA ILE A 238 -17.92 -8.78 -4.46
C ILE A 238 -16.45 -9.13 -4.56
N VAL A 239 -15.86 -8.90 -5.71
CA VAL A 239 -14.44 -9.09 -5.96
C VAL A 239 -13.86 -7.75 -6.38
N ALA A 240 -12.86 -7.27 -5.63
CA ALA A 240 -12.04 -6.16 -6.07
C ALA A 240 -10.85 -6.68 -6.87
N GLY A 241 -10.57 -6.08 -8.01
CA GLY A 241 -9.49 -6.51 -8.90
C GLY A 241 -9.08 -5.42 -9.87
N VAL A 242 -8.22 -5.80 -10.80
CA VAL A 242 -7.76 -4.95 -11.89
C VAL A 242 -8.24 -5.55 -13.20
N ASP A 243 -8.86 -4.76 -14.06
CA ASP A 243 -9.14 -5.17 -15.43
C ASP A 243 -7.82 -5.32 -16.19
N SER A 244 -7.49 -6.55 -16.58
CA SER A 244 -6.22 -6.86 -17.27
C SER A 244 -6.10 -6.22 -18.65
N SER A 245 -7.20 -5.76 -19.24
CA SER A 245 -7.22 -5.14 -20.56
C SER A 245 -6.98 -3.63 -20.50
N THR A 246 -7.41 -2.97 -19.44
CA THR A 246 -7.31 -1.52 -19.28
C THR A 246 -6.36 -1.10 -18.14
N GLY A 247 -6.10 -1.98 -17.19
CA GLY A 247 -5.36 -1.66 -15.97
C GLY A 247 -6.19 -0.92 -14.92
N ASP A 248 -7.51 -0.80 -15.13
CA ASP A 248 -8.39 -0.06 -14.23
C ASP A 248 -8.83 -0.92 -13.06
N TYR A 249 -8.99 -0.31 -11.89
CA TYR A 249 -9.59 -0.96 -10.74
C TYR A 249 -11.10 -1.13 -10.97
N LEU A 250 -11.62 -2.31 -10.62
CA LEU A 250 -13.05 -2.59 -10.73
C LEU A 250 -13.55 -3.41 -9.56
N TRP A 251 -14.83 -3.23 -9.24
CA TRP A 251 -15.60 -4.12 -8.41
C TRP A 251 -16.60 -4.89 -9.24
N ASN A 252 -16.66 -6.18 -9.02
CA ASN A 252 -17.67 -7.04 -9.61
C ASN A 252 -18.54 -7.62 -8.50
N TRP A 253 -19.86 -7.55 -8.66
CA TRP A 253 -20.80 -8.21 -7.77
C TRP A 253 -22.01 -8.72 -8.54
N THR A 254 -22.71 -9.65 -7.93
CA THR A 254 -23.90 -10.25 -8.51
C THR A 254 -25.10 -10.03 -7.60
N VAL A 255 -26.23 -9.63 -8.16
CA VAL A 255 -27.50 -9.52 -7.46
C VAL A 255 -28.51 -10.40 -8.18
N GLY A 256 -28.87 -11.54 -7.59
CA GLY A 256 -29.65 -12.56 -8.28
C GLY A 256 -28.94 -13.09 -9.53
N ASP A 257 -29.57 -12.94 -10.69
CA ASP A 257 -29.01 -13.35 -11.98
C ASP A 257 -28.28 -12.19 -12.72
N VAL A 258 -28.12 -11.06 -12.08
CA VAL A 258 -27.54 -9.84 -12.68
C VAL A 258 -26.15 -9.61 -12.17
N ASN A 259 -25.18 -9.60 -13.08
CA ASN A 259 -23.81 -9.17 -12.77
C ASN A 259 -23.70 -7.66 -12.90
N ILE A 260 -23.16 -7.02 -11.87
CA ILE A 260 -22.91 -5.59 -11.84
C ILE A 260 -21.40 -5.38 -11.72
N ASN A 261 -20.84 -4.62 -12.65
CA ASN A 261 -19.44 -4.21 -12.63
C ASN A 261 -19.39 -2.72 -12.30
N SER A 262 -18.65 -2.34 -11.29
CA SER A 262 -18.36 -0.94 -11.01
C SER A 262 -16.93 -0.61 -11.43
N PHE A 263 -16.79 0.40 -12.25
CA PHE A 263 -15.50 0.89 -12.74
C PHE A 263 -15.13 2.15 -11.99
N MET A 264 -13.89 2.19 -11.51
CA MET A 264 -13.33 3.39 -10.90
C MET A 264 -12.94 4.44 -11.94
N TRP A 265 -12.60 3.99 -13.13
CA TRP A 265 -12.18 4.85 -14.23
C TRP A 265 -12.74 4.36 -15.55
N TYR A 266 -13.36 5.25 -16.29
CA TYR A 266 -13.83 4.98 -17.65
C TYR A 266 -13.12 5.94 -18.62
N GLY A 267 -11.87 5.62 -18.93
CA GLY A 267 -10.96 6.46 -19.71
C GLY A 267 -10.95 6.21 -21.21
N GLY A 268 -12.07 5.84 -21.82
CA GLY A 268 -12.09 5.56 -23.24
C GLY A 268 -12.82 6.56 -24.13
N TYR A 269 -13.80 7.31 -23.62
CA TYR A 269 -14.68 8.16 -24.42
C TYR A 269 -15.04 9.53 -23.82
N GLY A 270 -14.18 10.10 -22.97
CA GLY A 270 -14.39 11.46 -22.44
C GLY A 270 -15.42 11.56 -21.31
N TYR A 271 -15.85 10.45 -20.74
CA TYR A 271 -16.70 10.38 -19.56
C TYR A 271 -15.91 9.82 -18.39
N SER A 272 -15.40 10.72 -17.55
CA SER A 272 -14.81 10.34 -16.26
C SER A 272 -15.92 10.28 -15.21
N THR A 273 -16.52 9.12 -14.99
CA THR A 273 -17.43 8.90 -13.87
C THR A 273 -16.79 7.96 -12.89
N TYR A 274 -16.20 8.54 -11.85
CA TYR A 274 -15.60 7.81 -10.76
C TYR A 274 -16.66 7.37 -9.75
N SER A 275 -16.46 6.25 -9.09
CA SER A 275 -17.16 5.97 -7.83
C SER A 275 -16.64 6.92 -6.77
N TYR A 276 -17.53 7.52 -5.98
CA TYR A 276 -17.20 8.64 -5.11
C TYR A 276 -17.93 8.56 -3.77
N ILE A 277 -17.30 9.03 -2.70
CA ILE A 277 -17.90 9.21 -1.39
C ILE A 277 -17.71 10.65 -0.91
N ASP A 278 -18.74 11.21 -0.29
CA ASP A 278 -18.71 12.53 0.33
C ASP A 278 -19.43 12.48 1.68
N PHE A 279 -18.64 12.48 2.76
CA PHE A 279 -19.18 12.47 4.11
C PHE A 279 -19.85 13.80 4.49
N THR A 280 -19.41 14.92 3.89
CA THR A 280 -20.03 16.24 4.11
C THR A 280 -21.44 16.29 3.52
N GLN A 281 -21.58 15.81 2.28
CA GLN A 281 -22.85 15.79 1.56
C GLN A 281 -23.67 14.54 1.81
N LYS A 282 -23.12 13.58 2.54
CA LYS A 282 -23.77 12.33 2.99
C LYS A 282 -24.25 11.45 1.84
N TYR A 283 -23.38 11.20 0.87
CA TYR A 283 -23.69 10.26 -0.20
C TYR A 283 -22.49 9.44 -0.64
N ILE A 284 -22.80 8.29 -1.20
CA ILE A 284 -21.91 7.44 -1.98
C ILE A 284 -22.51 7.32 -3.36
N TYR A 285 -21.67 7.43 -4.37
CA TYR A 285 -22.01 7.17 -5.75
C TYR A 285 -21.13 6.08 -6.29
N LEU A 286 -21.72 4.98 -6.77
CA LEU A 286 -21.02 3.92 -7.48
C LEU A 286 -21.46 3.94 -8.93
N ASN A 287 -20.53 4.17 -9.80
CA ASN A 287 -20.75 4.03 -11.23
C ASN A 287 -20.62 2.55 -11.60
N GLY A 288 -21.65 1.99 -12.17
CA GLY A 288 -21.72 0.57 -12.47
C GLY A 288 -22.26 0.29 -13.86
N TYR A 289 -22.09 -0.97 -14.27
CA TYR A 289 -22.57 -1.47 -15.51
C TYR A 289 -23.24 -2.82 -15.27
N ILE A 290 -24.50 -2.95 -15.67
CA ILE A 290 -25.22 -4.22 -15.61
C ILE A 290 -24.86 -5.02 -16.85
N ASN A 291 -24.30 -6.20 -16.64
CA ASN A 291 -24.04 -7.16 -17.68
C ASN A 291 -24.88 -8.40 -17.42
N SER A 292 -26.05 -8.44 -18.03
CA SER A 292 -26.91 -9.64 -18.00
C SER A 292 -26.95 -10.27 -19.39
N SER A 293 -27.40 -11.51 -19.46
CA SER A 293 -27.62 -12.20 -20.74
C SER A 293 -28.68 -11.54 -21.63
N VAL A 294 -29.44 -10.59 -21.07
CA VAL A 294 -30.59 -9.95 -21.72
C VAL A 294 -30.33 -8.47 -22.00
N GLU A 295 -29.51 -7.80 -21.18
CA GLU A 295 -29.33 -6.35 -21.26
C GLU A 295 -27.95 -5.90 -20.76
N GLN A 296 -27.35 -4.97 -21.48
CA GLN A 296 -26.12 -4.28 -21.08
C GLN A 296 -26.47 -2.82 -20.88
N GLN A 297 -26.46 -2.35 -19.63
CA GLN A 297 -26.85 -0.98 -19.32
C GLN A 297 -25.99 -0.39 -18.19
N SER A 298 -25.67 0.90 -18.32
CA SER A 298 -25.05 1.65 -17.21
C SER A 298 -26.03 1.74 -16.07
N VAL A 299 -25.55 1.49 -14.85
CA VAL A 299 -26.33 1.65 -13.62
C VAL A 299 -25.57 2.51 -12.65
N ASN A 300 -26.29 3.44 -12.04
CA ASN A 300 -25.76 4.25 -10.95
C ASN A 300 -26.37 3.78 -9.64
N VAL A 301 -25.52 3.48 -8.68
CA VAL A 301 -25.93 3.12 -7.33
C VAL A 301 -25.62 4.28 -6.39
N TYR A 302 -26.62 4.70 -5.62
CA TYR A 302 -26.45 5.71 -4.61
C TYR A 302 -26.61 5.12 -3.23
N GLY A 303 -25.69 5.48 -2.31
CA GLY A 303 -25.84 5.29 -0.88
C GLY A 303 -26.09 6.63 -0.20
N VAL A 304 -27.06 6.71 0.69
CA VAL A 304 -27.41 7.94 1.44
C VAL A 304 -27.64 7.63 2.90
N TRP A 305 -27.32 8.60 3.80
CA TRP A 305 -27.51 8.47 5.26
C TRP A 305 -27.87 9.78 5.95
#